data_2e9792d612deb10773cb3b7427a7cf85
#
_entry.id   2e9792d612deb10773cb3b7427a7cf85
#
_cell.length_a   1.000
_cell.length_b   1.000
_cell.length_c   1.000
_cell.angle_alpha   90.00
_cell.angle_beta   90.00
_cell.angle_gamma   90.00
#
_symmetry.space_group_name_H-M   'P 1'
#
loop_
_entity.id
_entity.type
_entity.pdbx_description
1 polymer ?
#
loop_
_entity_poly.entity_id
_entity_poly.type
_entity_poly.pdbx_seq_one_letter_code
_entity_poly.pdbx_strand_id
1 'polypeptide(L)'
;MPKSIPSTPAEVTSEWLSQILGAEVDSVHTAPIGTGQTGATYRVSVTYRDDAGLPGTFAVKLPSQDETVRDRVTIGYRSEHAFYTDVADHVQIPTPHCHHCEIAGEGADFVLVLADMAPAEQGDQIAGCTPAEARLAVLALADLHGPTWSDPQWANFPGIAMPKPEPDSAKGFGDVAKMAADITLDKIGARLSAEDQDTMREAMSMVTPWLLAEPDRFAILHGDYRLDNMLFDPDRTRITVVDWQTLGSGLPARDLSYFTATSLDPAVRAAAEGDLVEAYRGRLLSHGVTEYDRETCWRDYRLGMLQAPLITVLGTAFANSTERGDDMMVVMAQRGCQAIRELGTLDLIGA
;
A
#
# COMPACT_ATOMS: atom_id res chain seq x y z
N MET A 1 20.64 -1.67 -30.16
CA MET A 1 21.08 -1.05 -28.89
C MET A 1 20.17 -1.57 -27.81
N PRO A 2 20.61 -1.81 -26.56
CA PRO A 2 19.66 -2.13 -25.51
C PRO A 2 18.63 -1.00 -25.43
N LYS A 3 17.36 -1.34 -25.25
CA LYS A 3 16.27 -0.38 -25.05
C LYS A 3 16.64 0.48 -23.83
N SER A 4 16.66 1.79 -23.95
CA SER A 4 16.78 2.64 -22.76
C SER A 4 15.42 2.67 -22.06
N ILE A 5 15.41 2.41 -20.76
CA ILE A 5 14.22 2.59 -19.92
C ILE A 5 13.93 4.09 -19.86
N PRO A 6 12.72 4.56 -20.21
CA PRO A 6 12.38 5.97 -20.11
C PRO A 6 12.36 6.40 -18.64
N SER A 7 13.06 7.47 -18.32
CA SER A 7 13.10 8.08 -16.99
C SER A 7 12.30 9.39 -16.94
N THR A 8 11.96 9.95 -18.09
CA THR A 8 11.18 11.19 -18.23
C THR A 8 9.99 11.00 -19.16
N PRO A 9 8.91 11.80 -19.03
CA PRO A 9 7.75 11.68 -19.92
C PRO A 9 8.09 11.97 -21.39
N ALA A 10 9.13 12.74 -21.68
CA ALA A 10 9.57 13.03 -23.06
C ALA A 10 10.23 11.81 -23.73
N GLU A 11 10.72 10.84 -22.94
CA GLU A 11 11.31 9.60 -23.45
C GLU A 11 10.27 8.51 -23.70
N VAL A 12 9.03 8.70 -23.27
CA VAL A 12 7.88 7.83 -23.62
C VAL A 12 7.45 8.19 -25.03
N THR A 13 8.18 7.70 -26.03
CA THR A 13 8.01 8.03 -27.43
C THR A 13 7.15 7.01 -28.17
N SER A 14 6.64 7.36 -29.38
CA SER A 14 5.94 6.43 -30.26
C SER A 14 6.78 5.20 -30.59
N GLU A 15 8.09 5.41 -30.82
CA GLU A 15 9.02 4.33 -31.16
C GLU A 15 9.19 3.36 -29.96
N TRP A 16 9.38 3.88 -28.75
CA TRP A 16 9.51 3.07 -27.55
C TRP A 16 8.21 2.29 -27.28
N LEU A 17 7.06 2.97 -27.32
CA LEU A 17 5.75 2.30 -27.11
C LEU A 17 5.47 1.25 -28.18
N SER A 18 5.82 1.51 -29.46
CA SER A 18 5.67 0.51 -30.52
C SER A 18 6.46 -0.78 -30.20
N GLN A 19 7.65 -0.64 -29.63
CA GLN A 19 8.48 -1.80 -29.27
C GLN A 19 7.91 -2.62 -28.13
N ILE A 20 7.41 -1.96 -27.07
CA ILE A 20 6.90 -2.69 -25.88
C ILE A 20 5.48 -3.23 -26.09
N LEU A 21 4.66 -2.54 -26.90
CA LEU A 21 3.28 -2.96 -27.18
C LEU A 21 3.18 -3.94 -28.36
N GLY A 22 4.23 -4.05 -29.18
CA GLY A 22 4.20 -4.89 -30.37
C GLY A 22 3.26 -4.40 -31.46
N ALA A 23 2.89 -3.11 -31.47
CA ALA A 23 1.99 -2.46 -32.40
C ALA A 23 2.55 -1.10 -32.83
N GLU A 24 2.30 -0.68 -34.06
CA GLU A 24 2.84 0.57 -34.60
C GLU A 24 2.09 1.78 -34.03
N VAL A 25 2.73 2.53 -33.14
CA VAL A 25 2.19 3.75 -32.53
C VAL A 25 2.54 4.96 -33.41
N ASP A 26 1.53 5.69 -33.85
CA ASP A 26 1.67 6.85 -34.75
C ASP A 26 1.89 8.15 -33.93
N SER A 27 1.14 8.34 -32.83
CA SER A 27 1.31 9.51 -31.95
C SER A 27 1.15 9.18 -30.49
N VAL A 28 1.80 10.00 -29.65
CA VAL A 28 1.78 9.91 -28.17
C VAL A 28 1.51 11.27 -27.58
N HIS A 29 0.62 11.32 -26.60
CA HIS A 29 0.39 12.48 -25.77
C HIS A 29 0.45 12.09 -24.29
N THR A 30 1.27 12.79 -23.48
CA THR A 30 1.44 12.54 -22.06
C THR A 30 0.85 13.68 -21.23
N ALA A 31 0.07 13.35 -20.19
CA ALA A 31 -0.47 14.30 -19.23
C ALA A 31 -0.24 13.76 -17.81
N PRO A 32 0.23 14.56 -16.85
CA PRO A 32 0.41 14.10 -15.47
C PRO A 32 -0.94 13.74 -14.85
N ILE A 33 -0.97 12.66 -14.07
CA ILE A 33 -2.12 12.23 -13.28
C ILE A 33 -1.70 11.86 -11.86
N GLY A 34 -2.63 11.99 -10.90
CA GLY A 34 -2.39 11.67 -9.51
C GLY A 34 -1.54 12.70 -8.77
N THR A 35 -1.36 12.45 -7.47
CA THR A 35 -0.66 13.32 -6.52
C THR A 35 0.53 12.61 -5.86
N GLY A 36 1.04 11.54 -6.49
CA GLY A 36 2.09 10.69 -5.94
C GLY A 36 3.36 11.47 -5.58
N GLN A 37 3.90 11.23 -4.38
CA GLN A 37 5.09 11.92 -3.87
C GLN A 37 6.40 11.20 -4.21
N THR A 38 6.35 9.91 -4.54
CA THR A 38 7.50 9.02 -4.71
C THR A 38 7.78 8.67 -6.16
N GLY A 39 6.83 8.89 -7.06
CA GLY A 39 6.96 8.66 -8.50
C GLY A 39 6.08 9.63 -9.27
N ALA A 40 6.34 9.75 -10.57
CA ALA A 40 5.54 10.57 -11.47
C ALA A 40 4.68 9.66 -12.34
N THR A 41 3.35 9.77 -12.22
CA THR A 41 2.39 9.00 -13.03
C THR A 41 1.78 9.88 -14.10
N TYR A 42 1.72 9.35 -15.31
CA TYR A 42 1.21 10.05 -16.49
C TYR A 42 0.13 9.21 -17.16
N ARG A 43 -0.94 9.87 -17.59
CA ARG A 43 -1.83 9.30 -18.62
C ARG A 43 -1.17 9.47 -19.97
N VAL A 44 -0.96 8.37 -20.65
CA VAL A 44 -0.38 8.33 -22.00
C VAL A 44 -1.46 7.93 -22.97
N SER A 45 -1.86 8.86 -23.85
CA SER A 45 -2.81 8.59 -24.93
C SER A 45 -2.03 8.28 -26.20
N VAL A 46 -2.45 7.23 -26.91
CA VAL A 46 -1.80 6.77 -28.13
C VAL A 46 -2.80 6.66 -29.28
N THR A 47 -2.32 6.90 -30.50
CA THR A 47 -3.00 6.48 -31.72
C THR A 47 -2.14 5.44 -32.42
N TYR A 48 -2.78 4.42 -32.96
CA TYR A 48 -2.09 3.36 -33.70
C TYR A 48 -2.25 3.61 -35.19
N ARG A 49 -1.25 3.18 -36.00
CA ARG A 49 -1.33 3.27 -37.44
C ARG A 49 -2.46 2.39 -38.02
N ASP A 50 -2.57 1.18 -37.44
CA ASP A 50 -3.61 0.19 -37.78
C ASP A 50 -4.37 -0.20 -36.51
N ASP A 51 -5.50 -0.86 -36.63
CA ASP A 51 -6.25 -1.37 -35.49
C ASP A 51 -5.42 -2.48 -34.76
N ALA A 52 -4.90 -2.14 -33.60
CA ALA A 52 -4.03 -3.02 -32.83
C ALA A 52 -4.81 -3.89 -31.81
N GLY A 53 -6.10 -3.64 -31.61
CA GLY A 53 -6.89 -4.28 -30.55
C GLY A 53 -6.39 -3.95 -29.13
N LEU A 54 -5.54 -2.92 -28.99
CA LEU A 54 -4.96 -2.45 -27.73
C LEU A 54 -5.65 -1.19 -27.22
N PRO A 55 -5.57 -0.88 -25.90
CA PRO A 55 -6.12 0.36 -25.35
C PRO A 55 -5.51 1.60 -25.99
N GLY A 56 -6.32 2.67 -26.13
CA GLY A 56 -5.84 3.98 -26.59
C GLY A 56 -5.24 4.84 -25.46
N THR A 57 -5.31 4.38 -24.20
CA THR A 57 -4.74 5.10 -23.04
C THR A 57 -4.10 4.13 -22.07
N PHE A 58 -3.02 4.60 -21.41
CA PHE A 58 -2.27 3.87 -20.38
C PHE A 58 -1.95 4.80 -19.21
N ALA A 59 -1.79 4.22 -18.02
CA ALA A 59 -1.15 4.88 -16.89
C ALA A 59 0.33 4.47 -16.87
N VAL A 60 1.23 5.43 -17.05
CA VAL A 60 2.68 5.18 -17.08
C VAL A 60 3.30 5.80 -15.83
N LYS A 61 3.91 4.97 -14.99
CA LYS A 61 4.65 5.41 -13.81
C LYS A 61 6.14 5.42 -14.14
N LEU A 62 6.77 6.56 -13.88
CA LEU A 62 8.19 6.85 -14.09
C LEU A 62 8.85 7.16 -12.74
N PRO A 63 10.20 7.11 -12.64
CA PRO A 63 10.90 7.54 -11.46
C PRO A 63 10.57 9.00 -11.11
N SER A 64 10.78 9.37 -9.85
CA SER A 64 10.70 10.78 -9.45
C SER A 64 11.57 11.64 -10.36
N GLN A 65 11.05 12.79 -10.77
CA GLN A 65 11.80 13.76 -11.58
C GLN A 65 12.82 14.55 -10.72
N ASP A 66 12.70 14.46 -9.39
CA ASP A 66 13.68 14.94 -8.42
C ASP A 66 14.68 13.82 -8.10
N GLU A 67 15.95 14.01 -8.47
CA GLU A 67 17.02 13.01 -8.27
C GLU A 67 17.22 12.65 -6.79
N THR A 68 17.07 13.63 -5.88
CA THR A 68 17.25 13.39 -4.44
C THR A 68 16.15 12.53 -3.84
N VAL A 69 14.94 12.62 -4.40
CA VAL A 69 13.81 11.73 -4.06
C VAL A 69 14.01 10.37 -4.70
N ARG A 70 14.42 10.33 -5.98
CA ARG A 70 14.63 9.10 -6.76
C ARG A 70 15.53 8.11 -6.03
N ASP A 71 16.68 8.56 -5.54
CA ASP A 71 17.66 7.70 -4.87
C ASP A 71 17.12 7.13 -3.55
N ARG A 72 16.29 7.89 -2.83
CA ARG A 72 15.70 7.43 -1.56
C ARG A 72 14.60 6.40 -1.74
N VAL A 73 13.93 6.38 -2.89
CA VAL A 73 12.73 5.53 -3.11
C VAL A 73 12.99 4.35 -4.05
N THR A 74 14.24 4.05 -4.38
CA THR A 74 14.62 2.94 -5.26
C THR A 74 14.10 1.59 -4.76
N ILE A 75 14.07 1.39 -3.45
CA ILE A 75 13.51 0.15 -2.87
C ILE A 75 12.02 0.01 -3.20
N GLY A 76 11.27 1.12 -3.24
CA GLY A 76 9.87 1.13 -3.63
C GLY A 76 9.68 0.76 -5.10
N TYR A 77 10.53 1.24 -6.01
CA TYR A 77 10.47 0.85 -7.42
C TYR A 77 10.76 -0.64 -7.62
N ARG A 78 11.75 -1.18 -6.90
CA ARG A 78 12.02 -2.63 -6.90
C ARG A 78 10.84 -3.43 -6.35
N SER A 79 10.22 -2.93 -5.31
CA SER A 79 9.04 -3.53 -4.69
C SER A 79 7.85 -3.59 -5.64
N GLU A 80 7.56 -2.48 -6.29
CA GLU A 80 6.45 -2.41 -7.25
C GLU A 80 6.74 -3.25 -8.51
N HIS A 81 7.99 -3.27 -9.00
CA HIS A 81 8.41 -4.18 -10.07
C HIS A 81 8.18 -5.64 -9.66
N ALA A 82 8.68 -6.05 -8.49
CA ALA A 82 8.53 -7.42 -8.00
C ALA A 82 7.06 -7.82 -7.84
N PHE A 83 6.18 -6.91 -7.42
CA PHE A 83 4.76 -7.21 -7.38
C PHE A 83 4.22 -7.58 -8.77
N TYR A 84 4.45 -6.76 -9.79
CA TYR A 84 3.89 -7.00 -11.12
C TYR A 84 4.58 -8.13 -11.88
N THR A 85 5.81 -8.51 -11.55
CA THR A 85 6.55 -9.60 -12.23
C THR A 85 6.47 -10.93 -11.51
N ASP A 86 6.42 -10.93 -10.18
CA ASP A 86 6.58 -12.15 -9.40
C ASP A 86 5.35 -12.51 -8.56
N VAL A 87 4.49 -11.54 -8.21
CA VAL A 87 3.37 -11.74 -7.27
C VAL A 87 2.01 -11.69 -7.95
N ALA A 88 1.79 -10.76 -8.87
CA ALA A 88 0.45 -10.45 -9.41
C ALA A 88 -0.28 -11.66 -10.00
N ASP A 89 0.42 -12.58 -10.66
CA ASP A 89 -0.16 -13.79 -11.24
C ASP A 89 -0.52 -14.87 -10.20
N HIS A 90 -0.07 -14.72 -8.95
CA HIS A 90 -0.33 -15.64 -7.85
C HIS A 90 -1.46 -15.21 -6.92
N VAL A 91 -1.98 -13.99 -7.07
CA VAL A 91 -2.99 -13.40 -6.21
C VAL A 91 -4.24 -13.02 -7.00
N GLN A 92 -5.36 -12.75 -6.30
CA GLN A 92 -6.62 -12.40 -6.93
C GLN A 92 -7.08 -10.98 -6.58
N ILE A 93 -6.24 -10.21 -5.89
CA ILE A 93 -6.53 -8.82 -5.57
C ILE A 93 -6.70 -8.01 -6.87
N PRO A 94 -7.76 -7.20 -7.03
CA PRO A 94 -7.97 -6.42 -8.24
C PRO A 94 -6.86 -5.38 -8.43
N THR A 95 -6.10 -5.51 -9.52
CA THR A 95 -5.03 -4.58 -9.91
C THR A 95 -5.17 -4.18 -11.36
N PRO A 96 -4.62 -3.03 -11.80
CA PRO A 96 -4.55 -2.71 -13.21
C PRO A 96 -3.71 -3.77 -13.95
N HIS A 97 -4.13 -4.12 -15.15
CA HIS A 97 -3.32 -4.99 -16.01
C HIS A 97 -1.98 -4.31 -16.32
N CYS A 98 -0.88 -5.03 -16.11
CA CYS A 98 0.46 -4.58 -16.44
C CYS A 98 0.80 -4.94 -17.89
N HIS A 99 0.97 -3.92 -18.72
CA HIS A 99 1.38 -4.07 -20.10
C HIS A 99 2.89 -4.17 -20.26
N HIS A 100 3.64 -3.49 -19.40
CA HIS A 100 5.10 -3.52 -19.37
C HIS A 100 5.62 -3.06 -18.01
N CYS A 101 6.63 -3.74 -17.52
CA CYS A 101 7.35 -3.35 -16.30
C CYS A 101 8.83 -3.66 -16.51
N GLU A 102 9.69 -2.65 -16.31
CA GLU A 102 11.14 -2.80 -16.48
C GLU A 102 11.89 -1.99 -15.43
N ILE A 103 12.98 -2.56 -14.94
CA ILE A 103 13.85 -1.92 -13.95
C ILE A 103 15.30 -2.25 -14.30
N ALA A 104 16.23 -1.31 -14.08
CA ALA A 104 17.64 -1.54 -14.28
C ALA A 104 18.49 -0.92 -13.16
N GLY A 105 19.73 -1.37 -13.09
CA GLY A 105 20.71 -0.93 -12.08
C GLY A 105 20.24 -1.23 -10.66
N GLU A 106 20.46 -0.29 -9.77
CA GLU A 106 20.04 -0.35 -8.36
C GLU A 106 18.55 0.01 -8.16
N GLY A 107 17.78 0.17 -9.25
CA GLY A 107 16.37 0.52 -9.24
C GLY A 107 16.07 2.01 -9.51
N ALA A 108 17.08 2.79 -9.90
CA ALA A 108 16.89 4.19 -10.26
C ALA A 108 16.21 4.37 -11.64
N ASP A 109 16.44 3.42 -12.55
CA ASP A 109 15.77 3.35 -13.85
C ASP A 109 14.60 2.38 -13.75
N PHE A 110 13.39 2.90 -13.82
CA PHE A 110 12.15 2.16 -13.62
C PHE A 110 11.06 2.69 -14.54
N VAL A 111 10.29 1.79 -15.13
CA VAL A 111 9.05 2.14 -15.85
C VAL A 111 7.99 1.07 -15.62
N LEU A 112 6.76 1.52 -15.40
CA LEU A 112 5.60 0.67 -15.26
C LEU A 112 4.47 1.21 -16.16
N VAL A 113 3.98 0.39 -17.08
CA VAL A 113 2.89 0.69 -17.99
C VAL A 113 1.67 -0.14 -17.65
N LEU A 114 0.67 0.51 -17.10
CA LEU A 114 -0.56 -0.10 -16.62
C LEU A 114 -1.75 0.27 -17.49
N ALA A 115 -2.80 -0.54 -17.44
CA ALA A 115 -4.10 -0.16 -17.97
C ALA A 115 -4.58 1.15 -17.30
N ASP A 116 -5.08 2.09 -18.11
CA ASP A 116 -5.72 3.30 -17.59
C ASP A 116 -7.09 2.94 -16.99
N MET A 117 -7.26 3.17 -15.72
CA MET A 117 -8.48 2.81 -14.99
C MET A 117 -9.59 3.86 -15.10
N ALA A 118 -9.41 4.93 -15.90
CA ALA A 118 -10.49 5.90 -16.11
C ALA A 118 -11.77 5.20 -16.65
N PRO A 119 -12.95 5.56 -16.15
CA PRO A 119 -13.29 6.70 -15.32
C PRO A 119 -13.26 6.45 -13.78
N ALA A 120 -12.55 5.42 -13.31
CA ALA A 120 -12.43 5.16 -11.87
C ALA A 120 -11.76 6.34 -11.15
N GLU A 121 -12.21 6.61 -9.92
CA GLU A 121 -11.77 7.72 -9.08
C GLU A 121 -10.99 7.22 -7.87
N GLN A 122 -9.94 7.93 -7.51
CA GLN A 122 -9.15 7.68 -6.30
C GLN A 122 -10.01 7.89 -5.04
N GLY A 123 -9.87 7.00 -4.05
CA GLY A 123 -10.46 7.22 -2.73
C GLY A 123 -9.83 8.42 -2.02
N ASP A 124 -10.49 8.91 -0.99
CA ASP A 124 -10.02 10.04 -0.17
C ASP A 124 -9.79 9.58 1.27
N GLN A 125 -8.52 9.51 1.67
CA GLN A 125 -8.13 9.05 3.00
C GLN A 125 -8.61 9.97 4.12
N ILE A 126 -8.75 11.28 3.86
CA ILE A 126 -9.23 12.25 4.85
C ILE A 126 -10.74 12.10 5.05
N ALA A 127 -11.48 12.04 3.96
CA ALA A 127 -12.93 11.88 3.99
C ALA A 127 -13.35 10.52 4.56
N GLY A 128 -12.58 9.47 4.28
CA GLY A 128 -12.92 8.11 4.65
C GLY A 128 -13.88 7.45 3.66
N CYS A 129 -14.41 6.28 4.03
CA CYS A 129 -15.33 5.51 3.19
C CYS A 129 -16.55 4.99 3.96
N THR A 130 -17.54 4.52 3.22
CA THR A 130 -18.72 3.84 3.76
C THR A 130 -18.39 2.39 4.14
N PRO A 131 -19.20 1.73 5.02
CA PRO A 131 -19.03 0.30 5.31
C PRO A 131 -19.13 -0.59 4.07
N ALA A 132 -19.91 -0.20 3.06
CA ALA A 132 -20.03 -0.96 1.81
C ALA A 132 -18.71 -0.92 1.00
N GLU A 133 -18.09 0.25 0.88
CA GLU A 133 -16.78 0.42 0.24
C GLU A 133 -15.68 -0.27 1.04
N ALA A 134 -15.72 -0.16 2.37
CA ALA A 134 -14.79 -0.89 3.24
C ALA A 134 -14.90 -2.40 3.06
N ARG A 135 -16.12 -2.93 2.84
CA ARG A 135 -16.31 -4.35 2.56
C ARG A 135 -15.64 -4.78 1.25
N LEU A 136 -15.69 -3.96 0.19
CA LEU A 136 -14.96 -4.25 -1.05
C LEU A 136 -13.45 -4.34 -0.77
N ALA A 137 -12.91 -3.39 -0.01
CA ALA A 137 -11.50 -3.35 0.32
C ALA A 137 -11.04 -4.56 1.14
N VAL A 138 -11.79 -4.96 2.18
CA VAL A 138 -11.38 -6.11 3.01
C VAL A 138 -11.50 -7.44 2.28
N LEU A 139 -12.44 -7.58 1.34
CA LEU A 139 -12.54 -8.76 0.48
C LEU A 139 -11.37 -8.83 -0.51
N ALA A 140 -11.03 -7.72 -1.16
CA ALA A 140 -9.87 -7.63 -2.04
C ALA A 140 -8.56 -7.92 -1.29
N LEU A 141 -8.45 -7.47 -0.05
CA LEU A 141 -7.30 -7.76 0.81
C LEU A 141 -7.17 -9.25 1.12
N ALA A 142 -8.28 -9.93 1.38
CA ALA A 142 -8.26 -11.38 1.55
C ALA A 142 -7.85 -12.14 0.27
N ASP A 143 -8.09 -11.55 -0.91
CA ASP A 143 -7.66 -12.06 -2.21
C ASP A 143 -6.15 -11.86 -2.47
N LEU A 144 -5.49 -10.99 -1.71
CA LEU A 144 -4.03 -10.89 -1.62
C LEU A 144 -3.46 -11.93 -0.65
N HIS A 145 -4.01 -11.95 0.57
CA HIS A 145 -3.45 -12.70 1.69
C HIS A 145 -3.70 -14.21 1.58
N GLY A 146 -4.89 -14.61 1.13
CA GLY A 146 -5.28 -16.03 1.08
C GLY A 146 -4.34 -16.89 0.22
N PRO A 147 -4.07 -16.53 -1.03
CA PRO A 147 -3.17 -17.29 -1.90
C PRO A 147 -1.71 -17.33 -1.42
N THR A 148 -1.31 -16.40 -0.55
CA THR A 148 0.08 -16.27 -0.08
C THR A 148 0.25 -16.66 1.40
N TRP A 149 -0.80 -17.19 2.02
CA TRP A 149 -0.88 -17.48 3.45
C TRP A 149 0.13 -18.52 3.91
N SER A 150 1.02 -18.10 4.82
CA SER A 150 2.05 -18.93 5.48
C SER A 150 2.91 -19.78 4.53
N ASP A 151 3.00 -19.39 3.25
CA ASP A 151 3.86 -20.05 2.28
C ASP A 151 5.28 -19.46 2.38
N PRO A 152 6.31 -20.30 2.69
CA PRO A 152 7.67 -19.85 2.92
C PRO A 152 8.30 -19.08 1.73
N GLN A 153 7.84 -19.30 0.49
CA GLN A 153 8.35 -18.57 -0.67
C GLN A 153 8.11 -17.06 -0.55
N TRP A 154 7.04 -16.64 0.17
CA TRP A 154 6.66 -15.24 0.35
C TRP A 154 7.22 -14.60 1.62
N ALA A 155 8.00 -15.32 2.42
CA ALA A 155 8.61 -14.75 3.63
C ALA A 155 9.70 -13.72 3.29
N ASN A 156 10.46 -13.99 2.22
CA ASN A 156 11.53 -13.13 1.71
C ASN A 156 11.84 -13.50 0.26
N PHE A 157 11.80 -12.53 -0.64
CA PHE A 157 12.13 -12.70 -2.06
C PHE A 157 12.73 -11.43 -2.66
N PRO A 158 13.42 -11.50 -3.81
CA PRO A 158 14.04 -10.33 -4.44
C PRO A 158 13.01 -9.22 -4.70
N GLY A 159 13.34 -7.98 -4.31
CA GLY A 159 12.48 -6.81 -4.51
C GLY A 159 11.49 -6.53 -3.38
N ILE A 160 11.27 -7.45 -2.44
CA ILE A 160 10.41 -7.15 -1.28
C ILE A 160 11.01 -6.00 -0.44
N ALA A 161 10.19 -4.97 -0.16
CA ALA A 161 10.64 -3.82 0.62
C ALA A 161 10.76 -4.15 2.11
N MET A 162 9.80 -4.93 2.63
CA MET A 162 9.72 -5.30 4.04
C MET A 162 9.62 -6.83 4.17
N PRO A 163 10.75 -7.56 4.20
CA PRO A 163 10.73 -9.01 4.42
C PRO A 163 10.16 -9.36 5.80
N LYS A 164 9.78 -10.62 5.98
CA LYS A 164 9.33 -11.13 7.28
C LYS A 164 10.35 -10.75 8.36
N PRO A 165 9.91 -10.09 9.47
CA PRO A 165 10.84 -9.56 10.47
C PRO A 165 11.64 -10.64 11.18
N GLU A 166 12.94 -10.38 11.31
CA GLU A 166 13.87 -11.13 12.16
C GLU A 166 14.24 -10.28 13.40
N PRO A 167 14.73 -10.86 14.52
CA PRO A 167 14.96 -10.14 15.75
C PRO A 167 15.80 -8.86 15.61
N ASP A 168 16.90 -8.91 14.85
CA ASP A 168 17.78 -7.75 14.68
C ASP A 168 17.15 -6.66 13.82
N SER A 169 16.48 -7.04 12.72
CA SER A 169 15.78 -6.09 11.86
C SER A 169 14.57 -5.46 12.59
N ALA A 170 13.82 -6.24 13.37
CA ALA A 170 12.72 -5.76 14.17
C ALA A 170 13.18 -4.75 15.21
N LYS A 171 14.34 -4.99 15.86
CA LYS A 171 14.92 -4.05 16.84
C LYS A 171 15.31 -2.74 16.15
N GLY A 172 16.04 -2.82 15.03
CA GLY A 172 16.44 -1.63 14.27
C GLY A 172 15.23 -0.81 13.81
N PHE A 173 14.18 -1.48 13.34
CA PHE A 173 12.95 -0.82 12.91
C PHE A 173 12.19 -0.19 14.09
N GLY A 174 12.17 -0.83 15.26
CA GLY A 174 11.60 -0.25 16.49
C GLY A 174 12.34 1.01 16.95
N ASP A 175 13.66 1.07 16.81
CA ASP A 175 14.44 2.27 17.12
C ASP A 175 14.14 3.41 16.14
N VAL A 176 13.98 3.10 14.84
CA VAL A 176 13.52 4.06 13.82
C VAL A 176 12.09 4.56 14.10
N ALA A 177 11.18 3.67 14.51
CA ALA A 177 9.80 4.05 14.84
C ALA A 177 9.72 5.06 16.00
N LYS A 178 10.52 4.87 17.05
CA LYS A 178 10.61 5.82 18.19
C LYS A 178 11.10 7.18 17.74
N MET A 179 12.19 7.21 16.97
CA MET A 179 12.72 8.46 16.40
C MET A 179 11.69 9.16 15.50
N ALA A 180 10.98 8.39 14.66
CA ALA A 180 9.94 8.92 13.78
C ALA A 180 8.76 9.49 14.58
N ALA A 181 8.40 8.88 15.73
CA ALA A 181 7.38 9.42 16.63
C ALA A 181 7.77 10.79 17.18
N ASP A 182 9.00 10.96 17.64
CA ASP A 182 9.49 12.25 18.15
C ASP A 182 9.41 13.34 17.06
N ILE A 183 9.90 13.04 15.85
CA ILE A 183 9.81 13.96 14.68
C ILE A 183 8.34 14.28 14.35
N THR A 184 7.47 13.28 14.40
CA THR A 184 6.04 13.46 14.10
C THR A 184 5.36 14.36 15.13
N LEU A 185 5.64 14.14 16.41
CA LEU A 185 5.07 14.95 17.48
C LEU A 185 5.58 16.40 17.45
N ASP A 186 6.82 16.62 17.04
CA ASP A 186 7.35 17.97 16.79
C ASP A 186 6.62 18.66 15.61
N LYS A 187 6.29 17.93 14.55
CA LYS A 187 5.64 18.47 13.35
C LYS A 187 4.14 18.71 13.51
N ILE A 188 3.41 17.70 13.98
CA ILE A 188 1.95 17.70 14.00
C ILE A 188 1.34 17.52 15.40
N GLY A 189 2.15 17.34 16.45
CA GLY A 189 1.66 17.05 17.81
C GLY A 189 0.72 18.13 18.37
N ALA A 190 0.91 19.40 18.02
CA ALA A 190 0.00 20.47 18.42
C ALA A 190 -1.44 20.31 17.90
N ARG A 191 -1.64 19.45 16.90
CA ARG A 191 -2.95 19.11 16.29
C ARG A 191 -3.56 17.83 16.85
N LEU A 192 -2.83 17.12 17.72
CA LEU A 192 -3.25 15.87 18.36
C LEU A 192 -3.62 16.15 19.82
N SER A 193 -4.56 15.35 20.37
CA SER A 193 -4.84 15.37 21.81
C SER A 193 -3.63 14.85 22.61
N ALA A 194 -3.54 15.20 23.88
CA ALA A 194 -2.50 14.65 24.77
C ALA A 194 -2.58 13.12 24.84
N GLU A 195 -3.80 12.58 24.86
CA GLU A 195 -4.05 11.13 24.88
C GLU A 195 -3.54 10.44 23.61
N ASP A 196 -3.76 11.05 22.42
CA ASP A 196 -3.22 10.52 21.16
C ASP A 196 -1.70 10.56 21.11
N GLN A 197 -1.09 11.65 21.61
CA GLN A 197 0.36 11.75 21.69
C GLN A 197 0.96 10.67 22.62
N ASP A 198 0.35 10.42 23.77
CA ASP A 198 0.79 9.40 24.72
C ASP A 198 0.61 7.99 24.13
N THR A 199 -0.55 7.70 23.52
CA THR A 199 -0.81 6.44 22.80
C THR A 199 0.23 6.21 21.70
N MET A 200 0.55 7.24 20.91
CA MET A 200 1.55 7.14 19.84
C MET A 200 2.94 6.79 20.38
N ARG A 201 3.40 7.46 21.46
CA ARG A 201 4.70 7.16 22.09
C ARG A 201 4.75 5.73 22.62
N GLU A 202 3.70 5.31 23.32
CA GLU A 202 3.60 3.97 23.88
C GLU A 202 3.60 2.92 22.77
N ALA A 203 2.77 3.09 21.74
CA ALA A 203 2.70 2.20 20.59
C ALA A 203 4.07 2.07 19.88
N MET A 204 4.78 3.17 19.63
CA MET A 204 6.09 3.12 18.99
C MET A 204 7.16 2.46 19.88
N SER A 205 7.02 2.48 21.20
CA SER A 205 7.90 1.73 22.11
C SER A 205 7.73 0.22 21.98
N MET A 206 6.56 -0.24 21.53
CA MET A 206 6.17 -1.65 21.40
C MET A 206 6.40 -2.24 20.00
N VAL A 207 6.92 -1.47 19.04
CA VAL A 207 7.10 -1.93 17.64
C VAL A 207 7.96 -3.19 17.53
N THR A 208 9.07 -3.28 18.27
CA THR A 208 9.95 -4.46 18.23
C THR A 208 9.23 -5.75 18.64
N PRO A 209 8.64 -5.89 19.84
CA PRO A 209 7.92 -7.10 20.21
C PRO A 209 6.68 -7.34 19.32
N TRP A 210 6.02 -6.28 18.86
CA TRP A 210 4.87 -6.39 17.96
C TRP A 210 5.25 -6.97 16.59
N LEU A 211 6.38 -6.56 16.01
CA LEU A 211 6.86 -7.11 14.73
C LEU A 211 7.16 -8.60 14.81
N LEU A 212 7.58 -9.09 15.98
CA LEU A 212 7.93 -10.48 16.24
C LEU A 212 6.75 -11.32 16.75
N ALA A 213 5.59 -10.68 16.97
CA ALA A 213 4.40 -11.40 17.38
C ALA A 213 3.85 -12.26 16.23
N GLU A 214 3.34 -13.44 16.57
CA GLU A 214 2.65 -14.37 15.65
C GLU A 214 3.45 -14.74 14.39
N PRO A 215 4.71 -15.19 14.51
CA PRO A 215 5.63 -15.34 13.39
C PRO A 215 5.22 -16.42 12.38
N ASP A 216 4.34 -17.34 12.77
CA ASP A 216 3.89 -18.45 11.93
C ASP A 216 2.72 -18.06 11.00
N ARG A 217 2.06 -16.94 11.28
CA ARG A 217 1.00 -16.38 10.44
C ARG A 217 1.53 -15.19 9.65
N PHE A 218 1.84 -15.40 8.40
CA PHE A 218 2.29 -14.34 7.51
C PHE A 218 1.70 -14.52 6.10
N ALA A 219 1.64 -13.44 5.37
CA ALA A 219 1.30 -13.39 3.95
C ALA A 219 2.01 -12.18 3.32
N ILE A 220 1.88 -12.03 2.00
CA ILE A 220 2.26 -10.79 1.35
C ILE A 220 1.36 -9.66 1.84
N LEU A 221 1.97 -8.55 2.23
CA LEU A 221 1.31 -7.33 2.66
C LEU A 221 1.46 -6.26 1.57
N HIS A 222 0.43 -5.45 1.39
CA HIS A 222 0.54 -4.20 0.64
C HIS A 222 1.41 -3.18 1.39
N GLY A 223 1.29 -3.15 2.73
CA GLY A 223 2.06 -2.31 3.63
C GLY A 223 1.56 -0.87 3.76
N ASP A 224 0.93 -0.32 2.72
CA ASP A 224 0.24 1.00 2.74
C ASP A 224 -1.20 0.88 2.17
N TYR A 225 -1.97 -0.08 2.71
CA TYR A 225 -3.32 -0.40 2.23
C TYR A 225 -4.34 0.63 2.73
N ARG A 226 -4.55 1.70 1.97
CA ARG A 226 -5.40 2.85 2.32
C ARG A 226 -6.15 3.40 1.11
N LEU A 227 -7.16 4.25 1.36
CA LEU A 227 -8.06 4.75 0.31
C LEU A 227 -7.35 5.51 -0.81
N ASP A 228 -6.30 6.28 -0.51
CA ASP A 228 -5.52 6.98 -1.55
C ASP A 228 -4.84 6.00 -2.54
N ASN A 229 -4.71 4.71 -2.19
CA ASN A 229 -4.17 3.64 -3.04
C ASN A 229 -5.26 2.73 -3.64
N MET A 230 -6.51 3.20 -3.66
CA MET A 230 -7.66 2.50 -4.22
C MET A 230 -8.37 3.37 -5.25
N LEU A 231 -8.71 2.78 -6.38
CA LEU A 231 -9.52 3.38 -7.43
C LEU A 231 -10.90 2.72 -7.42
N PHE A 232 -11.93 3.52 -7.26
CA PHE A 232 -13.33 3.07 -7.24
C PHE A 232 -13.98 3.33 -8.60
N ASP A 233 -14.72 2.35 -9.11
CA ASP A 233 -15.56 2.58 -10.28
C ASP A 233 -16.65 3.64 -10.00
N PRO A 234 -17.24 4.26 -11.03
CA PRO A 234 -18.22 5.34 -10.83
C PRO A 234 -19.42 4.96 -9.96
N ASP A 235 -19.82 3.69 -9.98
CA ASP A 235 -20.93 3.16 -9.18
C ASP A 235 -20.49 2.74 -7.78
N ARG A 236 -19.19 2.82 -7.47
CA ARG A 236 -18.55 2.42 -6.20
C ARG A 236 -18.88 0.99 -5.77
N THR A 237 -18.94 0.09 -6.75
CA THR A 237 -19.22 -1.34 -6.56
C THR A 237 -18.00 -2.22 -6.74
N ARG A 238 -16.91 -1.67 -7.28
CA ARG A 238 -15.63 -2.33 -7.52
C ARG A 238 -14.48 -1.41 -7.14
N ILE A 239 -13.38 -2.02 -6.73
CA ILE A 239 -12.13 -1.31 -6.48
C ILE A 239 -11.00 -1.91 -7.32
N THR A 240 -9.97 -1.12 -7.53
CA THR A 240 -8.67 -1.54 -8.07
C THR A 240 -7.60 -1.00 -7.15
N VAL A 241 -6.68 -1.84 -6.73
CA VAL A 241 -5.60 -1.48 -5.79
C VAL A 241 -4.34 -1.15 -6.57
N VAL A 242 -3.67 -0.08 -6.18
CA VAL A 242 -2.46 0.46 -6.83
C VAL A 242 -1.39 0.81 -5.80
N ASP A 243 -0.18 1.10 -6.27
CA ASP A 243 0.97 1.56 -5.48
C ASP A 243 1.57 0.49 -4.55
N TRP A 244 2.27 -0.47 -5.16
CA TRP A 244 2.91 -1.61 -4.49
C TRP A 244 4.34 -1.35 -3.99
N GLN A 245 4.68 -0.09 -3.71
CA GLN A 245 6.03 0.33 -3.32
C GLN A 245 6.44 -0.13 -1.91
N THR A 246 5.47 -0.52 -1.08
CA THR A 246 5.66 -0.96 0.31
C THR A 246 5.41 -2.45 0.51
N LEU A 247 5.52 -3.24 -0.59
CA LEU A 247 5.32 -4.68 -0.56
C LEU A 247 6.11 -5.34 0.57
N GLY A 248 5.41 -6.08 1.41
CA GLY A 248 6.00 -6.68 2.60
C GLY A 248 5.56 -8.11 2.85
N SER A 249 6.12 -8.72 3.89
CA SER A 249 5.69 -10.01 4.44
C SER A 249 5.53 -9.91 5.96
N GLY A 250 4.42 -10.37 6.49
CA GLY A 250 4.15 -10.33 7.92
C GLY A 250 2.72 -10.72 8.26
N LEU A 251 2.31 -10.45 9.51
CA LEU A 251 0.98 -10.77 9.98
C LEU A 251 -0.10 -10.09 9.10
N PRO A 252 -0.96 -10.86 8.41
CA PRO A 252 -1.89 -10.30 7.41
C PRO A 252 -2.88 -9.30 7.99
N ALA A 253 -3.28 -9.49 9.24
CA ALA A 253 -4.17 -8.58 9.93
C ALA A 253 -3.62 -7.14 10.07
N ARG A 254 -2.32 -6.91 9.83
CA ARG A 254 -1.73 -5.55 9.86
C ARG A 254 -2.32 -4.65 8.78
N ASP A 255 -2.46 -5.14 7.54
CA ASP A 255 -3.10 -4.36 6.47
C ASP A 255 -4.60 -4.17 6.72
N LEU A 256 -5.29 -5.22 7.18
CA LEU A 256 -6.72 -5.15 7.53
C LEU A 256 -7.00 -4.09 8.59
N SER A 257 -6.21 -4.10 9.66
CA SER A 257 -6.34 -3.18 10.79
C SER A 257 -5.96 -1.75 10.40
N TYR A 258 -4.88 -1.60 9.64
CA TYR A 258 -4.45 -0.31 9.13
C TYR A 258 -5.53 0.34 8.27
N PHE A 259 -6.12 -0.42 7.35
CA PHE A 259 -7.20 0.07 6.51
C PHE A 259 -8.42 0.49 7.36
N THR A 260 -8.92 -0.39 8.20
CA THR A 260 -10.15 -0.10 8.96
C THR A 260 -9.95 1.02 9.97
N ALA A 261 -8.79 1.07 10.64
CA ALA A 261 -8.47 2.11 11.61
C ALA A 261 -8.35 3.49 10.97
N THR A 262 -7.79 3.60 9.78
CA THR A 262 -7.46 4.90 9.18
C THR A 262 -8.47 5.38 8.15
N SER A 263 -9.22 4.46 7.52
CA SER A 263 -10.13 4.76 6.40
C SER A 263 -11.60 4.90 6.80
N LEU A 264 -11.96 4.56 8.04
CA LEU A 264 -13.30 4.71 8.58
C LEU A 264 -13.35 5.77 9.69
N ASP A 265 -14.45 6.51 9.76
CA ASP A 265 -14.75 7.28 10.98
C ASP A 265 -14.79 6.33 12.18
N PRO A 266 -14.25 6.70 13.36
CA PRO A 266 -14.18 5.82 14.52
C PRO A 266 -15.51 5.19 14.94
N ALA A 267 -16.60 5.94 14.91
CA ALA A 267 -17.91 5.40 15.26
C ALA A 267 -18.44 4.42 14.20
N VAL A 268 -18.17 4.71 12.93
CA VAL A 268 -18.49 3.81 11.80
C VAL A 268 -17.64 2.54 11.87
N ARG A 269 -16.33 2.67 12.16
CA ARG A 269 -15.45 1.53 12.37
C ARG A 269 -15.98 0.63 13.48
N ALA A 270 -16.21 1.17 14.68
CA ALA A 270 -16.68 0.40 15.83
C ALA A 270 -18.00 -0.35 15.55
N ALA A 271 -18.90 0.23 14.75
CA ALA A 271 -20.16 -0.39 14.38
C ALA A 271 -20.02 -1.49 13.30
N ALA A 272 -19.01 -1.39 12.42
CA ALA A 272 -18.89 -2.26 11.24
C ALA A 272 -17.75 -3.29 11.33
N GLU A 273 -16.76 -3.09 12.20
CA GLU A 273 -15.52 -3.89 12.21
C GLU A 273 -15.75 -5.38 12.43
N GLY A 274 -16.73 -5.77 13.28
CA GLY A 274 -17.05 -7.17 13.48
C GLY A 274 -17.49 -7.87 12.18
N ASP A 275 -18.35 -7.22 11.40
CA ASP A 275 -18.85 -7.75 10.13
C ASP A 275 -17.74 -7.71 9.04
N LEU A 276 -16.89 -6.68 9.05
CA LEU A 276 -15.77 -6.56 8.11
C LEU A 276 -14.71 -7.63 8.35
N VAL A 277 -14.34 -7.89 9.60
CA VAL A 277 -13.39 -8.95 9.99
C VAL A 277 -13.95 -10.33 9.64
N GLU A 278 -15.24 -10.57 9.88
CA GLU A 278 -15.87 -11.84 9.49
C GLU A 278 -15.96 -12.01 7.97
N ALA A 279 -16.19 -10.93 7.22
CA ALA A 279 -16.17 -10.95 5.76
C ALA A 279 -14.78 -11.30 5.22
N TYR A 280 -13.73 -10.66 5.77
CA TYR A 280 -12.33 -10.96 5.46
C TYR A 280 -12.01 -12.43 5.74
N ARG A 281 -12.30 -12.91 6.96
CA ARG A 281 -12.08 -14.31 7.34
C ARG A 281 -12.85 -15.30 6.46
N GLY A 282 -14.11 -15.01 6.16
CA GLY A 282 -14.92 -15.82 5.26
C GLY A 282 -14.32 -15.94 3.86
N ARG A 283 -13.70 -14.86 3.36
CA ARG A 283 -12.99 -14.87 2.07
C ARG A 283 -11.69 -15.66 2.15
N LEU A 284 -10.94 -15.56 3.24
CA LEU A 284 -9.75 -16.40 3.49
C LEU A 284 -10.08 -17.88 3.50
N LEU A 285 -11.22 -18.29 4.11
CA LEU A 285 -11.69 -19.67 4.06
C LEU A 285 -11.92 -20.16 2.63
N SER A 286 -12.41 -19.32 1.73
CA SER A 286 -12.60 -19.68 0.31
C SER A 286 -11.25 -19.87 -0.44
N HIS A 287 -10.16 -19.32 0.09
CA HIS A 287 -8.79 -19.56 -0.38
C HIS A 287 -8.12 -20.76 0.32
N GLY A 288 -8.84 -21.50 1.17
CA GLY A 288 -8.31 -22.70 1.82
C GLY A 288 -7.61 -22.43 3.17
N VAL A 289 -7.68 -21.23 3.71
CA VAL A 289 -7.12 -20.89 5.05
C VAL A 289 -8.11 -21.36 6.12
N THR A 290 -8.10 -22.67 6.45
CA THR A 290 -9.09 -23.30 7.32
C THR A 290 -8.77 -23.23 8.80
N GLU A 291 -7.48 -23.16 9.15
CA GLU A 291 -7.00 -23.17 10.55
C GLU A 291 -7.06 -21.77 11.23
N TYR A 292 -7.59 -20.77 10.53
CA TYR A 292 -7.72 -19.40 11.04
C TYR A 292 -9.14 -19.18 11.56
N ASP A 293 -9.35 -19.50 12.84
CA ASP A 293 -10.65 -19.39 13.47
C ASP A 293 -11.06 -17.93 13.75
N ARG A 294 -12.30 -17.75 14.21
CA ARG A 294 -12.87 -16.42 14.45
C ARG A 294 -12.18 -15.67 15.59
N GLU A 295 -11.81 -16.38 16.66
CA GLU A 295 -11.18 -15.81 17.85
C GLU A 295 -9.76 -15.34 17.52
N THR A 296 -8.98 -16.17 16.83
CA THR A 296 -7.64 -15.85 16.33
C THR A 296 -7.67 -14.68 15.36
N CYS A 297 -8.60 -14.67 14.41
CA CYS A 297 -8.75 -13.57 13.45
C CYS A 297 -9.07 -12.25 14.16
N TRP A 298 -9.97 -12.26 15.13
CA TRP A 298 -10.31 -11.07 15.91
C TRP A 298 -9.14 -10.59 16.78
N ARG A 299 -8.41 -11.52 17.39
CA ARG A 299 -7.20 -11.19 18.17
C ARG A 299 -6.13 -10.55 17.30
N ASP A 300 -5.87 -11.13 16.13
CA ASP A 300 -4.88 -10.60 15.19
C ASP A 300 -5.30 -9.23 14.62
N TYR A 301 -6.59 -9.04 14.35
CA TYR A 301 -7.14 -7.73 13.98
C TYR A 301 -6.86 -6.67 15.04
N ARG A 302 -7.11 -6.97 16.32
CA ARG A 302 -6.79 -6.06 17.41
C ARG A 302 -5.29 -5.81 17.53
N LEU A 303 -4.48 -6.84 17.38
CA LEU A 303 -3.02 -6.76 17.42
C LEU A 303 -2.48 -5.92 16.24
N GLY A 304 -3.08 -6.04 15.07
CA GLY A 304 -2.68 -5.32 13.86
C GLY A 304 -2.85 -3.80 13.91
N MET A 305 -3.64 -3.25 14.86
CA MET A 305 -3.94 -1.82 14.94
C MET A 305 -2.70 -0.94 15.10
N LEU A 306 -1.60 -1.47 15.64
CA LEU A 306 -0.35 -0.72 15.77
C LEU A 306 0.25 -0.30 14.42
N GLN A 307 -0.13 -0.97 13.31
CA GLN A 307 0.27 -0.56 11.97
C GLN A 307 -0.18 0.88 11.64
N ALA A 308 -1.33 1.33 12.14
CA ALA A 308 -1.87 2.65 11.83
C ALA A 308 -0.95 3.79 12.31
N PRO A 309 -0.62 3.93 13.60
CA PRO A 309 0.33 4.95 14.04
C PRO A 309 1.74 4.71 13.49
N LEU A 310 2.17 3.47 13.25
CA LEU A 310 3.49 3.18 12.70
C LEU A 310 3.65 3.79 11.29
N ILE A 311 2.73 3.52 10.37
CA ILE A 311 2.78 4.12 9.02
C ILE A 311 2.63 5.63 9.09
N THR A 312 1.79 6.14 10.00
CA THR A 312 1.61 7.58 10.20
C THR A 312 2.92 8.27 10.62
N VAL A 313 3.65 7.72 11.60
CA VAL A 313 4.91 8.34 12.05
C VAL A 313 6.00 8.24 10.98
N LEU A 314 6.11 7.12 10.28
CA LEU A 314 7.07 6.97 9.19
C LEU A 314 6.77 7.93 8.03
N GLY A 315 5.50 8.03 7.62
CA GLY A 315 5.06 8.96 6.59
C GLY A 315 5.34 10.42 6.97
N THR A 316 4.98 10.83 8.18
CA THR A 316 5.22 12.20 8.66
C THR A 316 6.71 12.53 8.79
N ALA A 317 7.52 11.57 9.27
CA ALA A 317 8.94 11.80 9.49
C ALA A 317 9.73 11.89 8.18
N PHE A 318 9.42 11.03 7.20
CA PHE A 318 10.28 10.78 6.06
C PHE A 318 9.72 11.21 4.70
N ALA A 319 8.39 11.43 4.56
CA ALA A 319 7.82 11.98 3.33
C ALA A 319 7.98 13.50 3.25
N ASN A 320 7.84 14.03 2.03
CA ASN A 320 7.79 15.47 1.83
C ASN A 320 6.49 16.04 2.41
N SER A 321 6.60 17.11 3.21
CA SER A 321 5.44 17.79 3.79
C SER A 321 4.66 18.52 2.72
N THR A 322 3.35 18.32 2.69
CA THR A 322 2.37 19.09 1.93
C THR A 322 1.17 19.34 2.85
N GLU A 323 0.42 20.42 2.63
CA GLU A 323 -0.74 20.75 3.47
C GLU A 323 -1.75 19.57 3.55
N ARG A 324 -2.16 19.01 2.41
CA ARG A 324 -3.04 17.82 2.37
C ARG A 324 -2.40 16.59 3.02
N GLY A 325 -1.09 16.39 2.83
CA GLY A 325 -0.35 15.27 3.44
C GLY A 325 -0.36 15.38 4.96
N ASP A 326 -0.07 16.54 5.50
CA ASP A 326 -0.07 16.78 6.95
C ASP A 326 -1.47 16.64 7.55
N ASP A 327 -2.52 17.12 6.86
CA ASP A 327 -3.92 16.93 7.27
C ASP A 327 -4.29 15.44 7.30
N MET A 328 -3.89 14.69 6.29
CA MET A 328 -4.11 13.25 6.22
C MET A 328 -3.41 12.52 7.38
N MET A 329 -2.14 12.86 7.67
CA MET A 329 -1.40 12.22 8.78
C MET A 329 -2.04 12.52 10.14
N VAL A 330 -2.57 13.73 10.34
CA VAL A 330 -3.32 14.07 11.57
C VAL A 330 -4.57 13.21 11.70
N VAL A 331 -5.37 13.09 10.65
CA VAL A 331 -6.60 12.27 10.65
C VAL A 331 -6.27 10.80 10.92
N MET A 332 -5.24 10.26 10.27
CA MET A 332 -4.80 8.88 10.46
C MET A 332 -4.27 8.63 11.87
N ALA A 333 -3.50 9.58 12.45
CA ALA A 333 -3.02 9.51 13.82
C ALA A 333 -4.17 9.45 14.82
N GLN A 334 -5.13 10.38 14.71
CA GLN A 334 -6.30 10.44 15.60
C GLN A 334 -7.12 9.14 15.55
N ARG A 335 -7.49 8.71 14.35
CA ARG A 335 -8.27 7.48 14.14
C ARG A 335 -7.52 6.24 14.63
N GLY A 336 -6.23 6.11 14.30
CA GLY A 336 -5.40 4.96 14.68
C GLY A 336 -5.15 4.88 16.18
N CYS A 337 -4.81 5.99 16.85
CA CYS A 337 -4.62 6.03 18.31
C CYS A 337 -5.93 5.71 19.05
N GLN A 338 -7.07 6.22 18.58
CA GLN A 338 -8.36 5.86 19.15
C GLN A 338 -8.66 4.37 19.01
N ALA A 339 -8.40 3.76 17.84
CA ALA A 339 -8.59 2.33 17.61
C ALA A 339 -7.74 1.47 18.57
N ILE A 340 -6.48 1.85 18.78
CA ILE A 340 -5.57 1.17 19.73
C ILE A 340 -6.18 1.14 21.14
N ARG A 341 -6.67 2.28 21.62
CA ARG A 341 -7.27 2.38 22.97
C ARG A 341 -8.55 1.57 23.08
N GLU A 342 -9.46 1.72 22.13
CA GLU A 342 -10.77 1.04 22.14
C GLU A 342 -10.63 -0.49 22.07
N LEU A 343 -9.63 -0.98 21.34
CA LEU A 343 -9.43 -2.41 21.11
C LEU A 343 -8.39 -3.04 22.06
N GLY A 344 -7.75 -2.25 22.92
CA GLY A 344 -6.75 -2.75 23.87
C GLY A 344 -5.57 -3.42 23.19
N THR A 345 -5.09 -2.82 22.08
CA THR A 345 -4.02 -3.39 21.25
C THR A 345 -2.74 -3.63 22.04
N LEU A 346 -2.33 -2.67 22.87
CA LEU A 346 -1.06 -2.72 23.58
C LEU A 346 -1.03 -3.83 24.64
N ASP A 347 -2.18 -4.20 25.19
CA ASP A 347 -2.30 -5.30 26.15
C ASP A 347 -2.05 -6.69 25.53
N LEU A 348 -2.11 -6.77 24.20
CA LEU A 348 -1.90 -8.02 23.45
C LEU A 348 -0.44 -8.28 23.10
N ILE A 349 0.43 -7.26 23.24
CA ILE A 349 1.82 -7.37 22.81
C ILE A 349 2.66 -7.89 23.99
N GLY A 350 3.21 -9.09 23.82
CA GLY A 350 4.01 -9.75 24.87
C GLY A 350 3.19 -10.50 25.94
N ALA A 351 1.87 -10.67 25.71
CA ALA A 351 0.99 -11.46 26.55
C ALA A 351 1.03 -12.96 26.22
#